data_950a20703268cffde6330423c4cde47e
#
_entry.id   950a20703268cffde6330423c4cde47e
#
_cell.length_a   1.000
_cell.length_b   1.000
_cell.length_c   1.000
_cell.angle_alpha   90.00
_cell.angle_beta   90.00
_cell.angle_gamma   90.00
#
_symmetry.space_group_name_H-M   'P 1'
#
loop_
_entity.id
_entity.type
_entity.pdbx_description
1 polymer ?
#
loop_
_entity_poly.entity_id
_entity_poly.type
_entity_poly.pdbx_seq_one_letter_code
_entity_poly.pdbx_strand_id
1 'polypeptide(L)'
;VSIKQCFAWWSFAAAPQQAPDLLRQAAAIGCQGVEFLPRDRWQEAYDLGLQLTVIDGHECVEVGFSDRANHRALADEVRRNLEVATAGGVLNLAVASGNWSGPPHDGISICAEGLAPLAAEAEAAHVGLLLEPLNSKVDHVGHECDSTAWAAAVVERVGSPALRMLYDMYHMQIMEGDLIRTIREKFSFIGHVHVAGVPGRAELDDRQEVNWQAIAATLREHGYPGYVTHEFIPRGDPVAALRQAFQVFAQPAVEAARS
;
A
#
# COMPACT_ATOMS: atom_id res chain seq x y z
N VAL A 1 -17.81 3.24 10.94
CA VAL A 1 -16.38 3.34 11.28
C VAL A 1 -15.76 4.38 10.35
N SER A 2 -15.02 5.35 10.89
CA SER A 2 -14.23 6.29 10.09
C SER A 2 -13.01 5.56 9.52
N ILE A 3 -12.75 5.74 8.22
CA ILE A 3 -11.55 5.21 7.58
C ILE A 3 -10.36 6.09 7.97
N LYS A 4 -9.28 5.46 8.48
CA LYS A 4 -8.01 6.16 8.70
C LYS A 4 -7.37 6.46 7.35
N GLN A 5 -6.76 7.62 7.21
CA GLN A 5 -6.15 8.04 5.96
C GLN A 5 -4.72 8.51 6.15
N CYS A 6 -3.86 8.15 5.22
CA CYS A 6 -2.47 8.62 5.16
C CYS A 6 -2.09 8.94 3.70
N PHE A 7 -0.88 9.35 3.48
CA PHE A 7 -0.36 9.64 2.14
C PHE A 7 1.07 9.13 1.99
N ALA A 8 1.44 8.75 0.77
CA ALA A 8 2.78 8.31 0.43
C ALA A 8 3.67 9.53 0.14
N TRP A 9 4.70 9.73 0.95
CA TRP A 9 5.59 10.89 0.83
C TRP A 9 6.19 11.02 -0.57
N TRP A 10 6.68 9.92 -1.14
CA TRP A 10 7.38 9.95 -2.42
C TRP A 10 6.52 10.50 -3.55
N SER A 11 5.24 10.15 -3.61
CA SER A 11 4.33 10.55 -4.70
C SER A 11 4.00 12.04 -4.64
N PHE A 12 3.84 12.57 -3.44
CA PHE A 12 3.59 14.01 -3.24
C PHE A 12 4.87 14.85 -3.35
N ALA A 13 6.03 14.30 -2.96
CA ALA A 13 7.32 14.95 -3.17
C ALA A 13 7.70 15.02 -4.65
N ALA A 14 7.19 14.11 -5.49
CA ALA A 14 7.36 14.10 -6.94
C ALA A 14 6.45 15.12 -7.67
N ALA A 15 5.49 15.77 -6.97
CA ALA A 15 4.61 16.75 -7.58
C ALA A 15 5.39 17.91 -8.20
N PRO A 16 4.93 18.46 -9.35
CA PRO A 16 5.60 19.60 -10.00
C PRO A 16 5.64 20.86 -9.12
N GLN A 17 4.69 20.98 -8.22
CA GLN A 17 4.64 22.07 -7.23
C GLN A 17 5.05 21.54 -5.86
N GLN A 18 6.10 22.11 -5.30
CA GLN A 18 6.56 21.78 -3.96
C GLN A 18 5.59 22.32 -2.92
N ALA A 19 5.31 21.53 -1.89
CA ALA A 19 4.56 21.97 -0.72
C ALA A 19 5.50 22.07 0.49
N PRO A 20 6.04 23.24 0.78
CA PRO A 20 6.67 23.48 2.07
C PRO A 20 5.68 23.10 3.18
N ASP A 21 6.14 22.49 4.25
CA ASP A 21 5.30 22.08 5.36
C ASP A 21 4.21 21.02 5.01
N LEU A 22 4.43 20.18 4.00
CA LEU A 22 3.45 19.17 3.56
C LEU A 22 2.95 18.29 4.72
N LEU A 23 3.83 17.85 5.63
CA LEU A 23 3.44 17.04 6.80
C LEU A 23 2.45 17.80 7.70
N ARG A 24 2.73 19.07 7.99
CA ARG A 24 1.84 19.93 8.79
C ARG A 24 0.50 20.14 8.10
N GLN A 25 0.51 20.37 6.80
CA GLN A 25 -0.71 20.54 6.01
C GLN A 25 -1.53 19.25 5.98
N ALA A 26 -0.90 18.08 5.80
CA ALA A 26 -1.57 16.79 5.82
C ALA A 26 -2.22 16.50 7.19
N ALA A 27 -1.51 16.77 8.30
CA ALA A 27 -2.07 16.66 9.65
C ALA A 27 -3.27 17.60 9.84
N ALA A 28 -3.18 18.85 9.36
CA ALA A 28 -4.27 19.83 9.43
C ALA A 28 -5.49 19.45 8.57
N ILE A 29 -5.30 18.68 7.48
CA ILE A 29 -6.38 18.11 6.67
C ILE A 29 -7.12 17.00 7.45
N GLY A 30 -6.42 16.28 8.33
CA GLY A 30 -6.93 15.17 9.12
C GLY A 30 -6.28 13.81 8.79
N CYS A 31 -5.21 13.79 8.00
CA CYS A 31 -4.42 12.57 7.82
C CYS A 31 -3.87 12.11 9.17
N GLN A 32 -3.92 10.81 9.41
CA GLN A 32 -3.43 10.19 10.64
C GLN A 32 -2.06 9.50 10.45
N GLY A 33 -1.53 9.47 9.22
CA GLY A 33 -0.26 8.83 8.95
C GLY A 33 0.42 9.32 7.69
N VAL A 34 1.65 8.85 7.50
CA VAL A 34 2.47 9.07 6.32
C VAL A 34 3.30 7.81 6.04
N GLU A 35 3.61 7.56 4.78
CA GLU A 35 4.39 6.43 4.31
C GLU A 35 5.64 6.86 3.56
N PHE A 36 6.64 5.97 3.56
CA PHE A 36 7.89 6.16 2.83
C PHE A 36 8.57 7.51 3.11
N LEU A 37 8.37 8.01 4.33
CA LEU A 37 8.98 9.26 4.78
C LEU A 37 10.48 9.05 5.04
N PRO A 38 11.38 9.91 4.53
CA PRO A 38 12.79 9.88 4.88
C PRO A 38 13.04 9.90 6.39
N ARG A 39 13.99 9.09 6.87
CA ARG A 39 14.22 8.86 8.30
C ARG A 39 14.55 10.14 9.09
N ASP A 40 15.23 11.07 8.47
CA ASP A 40 15.60 12.37 9.06
C ASP A 40 14.38 13.26 9.34
N ARG A 41 13.21 12.90 8.80
CA ARG A 41 11.95 13.62 9.00
C ARG A 41 10.96 12.91 9.94
N TRP A 42 11.28 11.72 10.45
CA TRP A 42 10.36 10.95 11.30
C TRP A 42 9.95 11.71 12.56
N GLN A 43 10.90 12.41 13.21
CA GLN A 43 10.59 13.20 14.40
C GLN A 43 9.55 14.29 14.10
N GLU A 44 9.63 14.95 12.95
CA GLU A 44 8.63 15.93 12.52
C GLU A 44 7.23 15.31 12.39
N ALA A 45 7.12 14.09 11.81
CA ALA A 45 5.85 13.39 11.71
C ALA A 45 5.28 13.06 13.10
N TYR A 46 6.10 12.58 14.02
CA TYR A 46 5.67 12.28 15.40
C TYR A 46 5.23 13.52 16.16
N ASP A 47 5.95 14.63 16.03
CA ASP A 47 5.59 15.91 16.65
C ASP A 47 4.24 16.44 16.15
N LEU A 48 3.83 16.05 14.94
CA LEU A 48 2.54 16.36 14.32
C LEU A 48 1.45 15.31 14.60
N GLY A 49 1.78 14.24 15.34
CA GLY A 49 0.85 13.14 15.63
C GLY A 49 0.57 12.22 14.45
N LEU A 50 1.43 12.21 13.41
CA LEU A 50 1.32 11.33 12.25
C LEU A 50 2.00 9.98 12.53
N GLN A 51 1.28 8.88 12.29
CA GLN A 51 1.82 7.53 12.36
C GLN A 51 2.64 7.22 11.10
N LEU A 52 3.81 6.63 11.26
CA LEU A 52 4.54 6.00 10.14
C LEU A 52 3.88 4.65 9.86
N THR A 53 3.19 4.53 8.73
CA THR A 53 2.34 3.36 8.45
C THR A 53 3.06 2.29 7.66
N VAL A 54 3.90 2.68 6.68
CA VAL A 54 4.70 1.76 5.86
C VAL A 54 6.07 2.38 5.58
N ILE A 55 7.09 1.54 5.58
CA ILE A 55 8.42 1.81 4.97
C ILE A 55 8.82 0.62 4.10
N ASP A 56 9.86 0.80 3.27
CA ASP A 56 10.38 -0.28 2.44
C ASP A 56 10.96 -1.41 3.31
N GLY A 57 10.56 -2.64 3.02
CA GLY A 57 11.16 -3.84 3.58
C GLY A 57 12.48 -4.18 2.90
N HIS A 58 12.58 -3.88 1.59
CA HIS A 58 13.80 -3.93 0.78
C HIS A 58 13.75 -2.87 -0.34
N GLU A 59 14.92 -2.46 -0.84
CA GLU A 59 15.08 -1.25 -1.65
C GLU A 59 14.46 -1.35 -3.06
N CYS A 60 14.52 -2.52 -3.71
CA CYS A 60 14.25 -2.64 -5.14
C CYS A 60 13.05 -3.55 -5.40
N VAL A 61 11.96 -3.00 -5.95
CA VAL A 61 10.74 -3.77 -6.27
C VAL A 61 10.91 -4.77 -7.42
N GLU A 62 11.91 -4.57 -8.29
CA GLU A 62 12.25 -5.49 -9.40
C GLU A 62 13.01 -6.72 -8.91
N VAL A 63 13.68 -6.63 -7.75
CA VAL A 63 14.43 -7.74 -7.12
C VAL A 63 13.61 -8.24 -5.93
N GLY A 64 13.00 -9.42 -6.05
CA GLY A 64 12.04 -9.84 -5.05
C GLY A 64 12.09 -11.33 -4.71
N PHE A 65 11.11 -11.75 -3.92
CA PHE A 65 11.06 -13.06 -3.27
C PHE A 65 10.62 -14.20 -4.19
N SER A 66 10.22 -13.97 -5.43
CA SER A 66 9.92 -15.06 -6.38
C SER A 66 11.17 -15.68 -7.02
N ASP A 67 12.34 -15.15 -6.74
CA ASP A 67 13.62 -15.78 -7.10
C ASP A 67 14.39 -16.22 -5.84
N ARG A 68 14.61 -17.54 -5.69
CA ARG A 68 15.38 -18.11 -4.56
C ARG A 68 16.80 -17.54 -4.43
N ALA A 69 17.42 -17.14 -5.54
CA ALA A 69 18.75 -16.56 -5.52
C ALA A 69 18.80 -15.25 -4.68
N ASN A 70 17.69 -14.54 -4.58
CA ASN A 70 17.58 -13.29 -3.84
C ASN A 70 17.25 -13.48 -2.35
N HIS A 71 16.70 -14.62 -1.93
CA HIS A 71 16.13 -14.82 -0.60
C HIS A 71 17.08 -14.42 0.53
N ARG A 72 18.35 -14.83 0.46
CA ARG A 72 19.32 -14.53 1.53
C ARG A 72 19.56 -13.03 1.67
N ALA A 73 19.83 -12.35 0.56
CA ALA A 73 20.13 -10.91 0.58
C ALA A 73 18.91 -10.10 1.03
N LEU A 74 17.72 -10.43 0.47
CA LEU A 74 16.47 -9.76 0.83
C LEU A 74 16.07 -10.04 2.29
N ALA A 75 16.28 -11.27 2.78
CA ALA A 75 16.00 -11.58 4.18
C ALA A 75 16.87 -10.77 5.14
N ASP A 76 18.15 -10.62 4.83
CA ASP A 76 19.07 -9.81 5.64
C ASP A 76 18.67 -8.32 5.61
N GLU A 77 18.15 -7.84 4.48
CA GLU A 77 17.67 -6.46 4.34
C GLU A 77 16.36 -6.23 5.10
N VAL A 78 15.37 -7.11 4.92
CA VAL A 78 14.08 -7.04 5.65
C VAL A 78 14.31 -7.09 7.15
N ARG A 79 15.24 -7.92 7.67
CA ARG A 79 15.57 -7.96 9.11
C ARG A 79 16.11 -6.63 9.61
N ARG A 80 17.04 -6.02 8.86
CA ARG A 80 17.56 -4.67 9.23
C ARG A 80 16.42 -3.64 9.26
N ASN A 81 15.53 -3.67 8.28
CA ASN A 81 14.40 -2.74 8.24
C ASN A 81 13.32 -3.08 9.30
N LEU A 82 13.20 -4.35 9.69
CA LEU A 82 12.34 -4.77 10.80
C LEU A 82 12.84 -4.21 12.14
N GLU A 83 14.15 -4.24 12.40
CA GLU A 83 14.75 -3.58 13.57
C GLU A 83 14.48 -2.07 13.55
N VAL A 84 14.61 -1.44 12.39
CA VAL A 84 14.32 -0.02 12.19
C VAL A 84 12.85 0.29 12.43
N ALA A 85 11.94 -0.51 11.88
CA ALA A 85 10.50 -0.34 12.04
C ALA A 85 10.09 -0.51 13.51
N THR A 86 10.61 -1.53 14.18
CA THR A 86 10.35 -1.79 15.62
C THR A 86 10.82 -0.63 16.49
N ALA A 87 12.06 -0.16 16.28
CA ALA A 87 12.61 0.96 17.04
C ALA A 87 11.87 2.29 16.78
N GLY A 88 11.39 2.48 15.56
CA GLY A 88 10.66 3.67 15.14
C GLY A 88 9.15 3.60 15.34
N GLY A 89 8.57 2.48 15.78
CA GLY A 89 7.11 2.33 15.90
C GLY A 89 6.38 2.39 14.55
N VAL A 90 7.05 1.97 13.45
CA VAL A 90 6.45 1.84 12.12
C VAL A 90 5.55 0.61 12.10
N LEU A 91 4.41 0.69 11.45
CA LEU A 91 3.43 -0.39 11.49
C LEU A 91 3.76 -1.55 10.55
N ASN A 92 4.29 -1.26 9.35
CA ASN A 92 4.47 -2.28 8.31
C ASN A 92 5.73 -2.05 7.46
N LEU A 93 6.20 -3.14 6.85
CA LEU A 93 7.22 -3.16 5.80
C LEU A 93 6.59 -3.59 4.48
N ALA A 94 6.79 -2.85 3.39
CA ALA A 94 6.42 -3.28 2.04
C ALA A 94 7.44 -4.27 1.48
N VAL A 95 6.97 -5.37 0.89
CA VAL A 95 7.81 -6.39 0.25
C VAL A 95 7.26 -6.72 -1.14
N ALA A 96 8.13 -7.07 -2.08
CA ALA A 96 7.79 -7.34 -3.46
C ALA A 96 8.17 -8.76 -3.92
N SER A 97 7.42 -9.29 -4.89
CA SER A 97 7.77 -10.55 -5.56
C SER A 97 9.00 -10.42 -6.45
N GLY A 98 9.22 -9.24 -7.02
CA GLY A 98 10.22 -9.00 -8.04
C GLY A 98 9.76 -9.35 -9.45
N ASN A 99 10.64 -9.04 -10.42
CA ASN A 99 10.44 -9.38 -11.81
C ASN A 99 10.95 -10.79 -12.11
N TRP A 100 10.28 -11.51 -13.02
CA TRP A 100 10.75 -12.80 -13.51
C TRP A 100 10.73 -12.86 -15.04
N SER A 101 11.85 -13.21 -15.63
CA SER A 101 12.01 -13.37 -17.08
C SER A 101 12.61 -14.73 -17.46
N GLY A 102 12.78 -15.62 -16.47
CA GLY A 102 13.31 -16.95 -16.65
C GLY A 102 12.27 -17.96 -17.18
N PRO A 103 12.62 -19.26 -17.24
CA PRO A 103 11.67 -20.30 -17.60
C PRO A 103 10.49 -20.36 -16.61
N PRO A 104 9.34 -20.94 -17.01
CA PRO A 104 8.20 -21.10 -16.10
C PRO A 104 8.61 -21.77 -14.79
N HIS A 105 8.16 -21.24 -13.67
CA HIS A 105 8.46 -21.72 -12.31
C HIS A 105 7.24 -21.49 -11.39
N ASP A 106 7.29 -22.03 -10.18
CA ASP A 106 6.25 -21.80 -9.16
C ASP A 106 6.63 -20.60 -8.28
N GLY A 107 6.47 -19.39 -8.81
CA GLY A 107 6.78 -18.15 -8.09
C GLY A 107 6.01 -17.96 -6.80
N ILE A 108 4.75 -18.41 -6.74
CA ILE A 108 3.93 -18.37 -5.51
C ILE A 108 4.59 -19.18 -4.40
N SER A 109 5.00 -20.42 -4.69
CA SER A 109 5.66 -21.27 -3.69
C SER A 109 7.00 -20.71 -3.27
N ILE A 110 7.78 -20.22 -4.23
CA ILE A 110 9.10 -19.64 -3.98
C ILE A 110 8.98 -18.38 -3.12
N CYS A 111 8.08 -17.47 -3.48
CA CYS A 111 7.83 -16.25 -2.71
C CYS A 111 7.37 -16.58 -1.28
N ALA A 112 6.44 -17.52 -1.11
CA ALA A 112 5.99 -17.96 0.20
C ALA A 112 7.11 -18.59 1.04
N GLU A 113 7.99 -19.39 0.42
CA GLU A 113 9.17 -19.99 1.06
C GLU A 113 10.12 -18.92 1.62
N GLY A 114 10.37 -17.85 0.85
CA GLY A 114 11.24 -16.75 1.28
C GLY A 114 10.61 -15.87 2.35
N LEU A 115 9.30 -15.64 2.30
CA LEU A 115 8.60 -14.75 3.23
C LEU A 115 8.19 -15.43 4.54
N ALA A 116 7.98 -16.74 4.59
CA ALA A 116 7.49 -17.43 5.78
C ALA A 116 8.35 -17.23 7.05
N PRO A 117 9.69 -17.37 7.01
CA PRO A 117 10.51 -17.11 8.19
C PRO A 117 10.45 -15.64 8.61
N LEU A 118 10.42 -14.71 7.66
CA LEU A 118 10.35 -13.27 7.92
C LEU A 118 8.99 -12.86 8.52
N ALA A 119 7.91 -13.49 8.08
CA ALA A 119 6.59 -13.27 8.64
C ALA A 119 6.51 -13.68 10.12
N ALA A 120 7.18 -14.79 10.50
CA ALA A 120 7.26 -15.20 11.90
C ALA A 120 8.09 -14.21 12.76
N GLU A 121 9.20 -13.69 12.21
CA GLU A 121 10.01 -12.67 12.87
C GLU A 121 9.24 -11.35 13.01
N ALA A 122 8.51 -10.93 11.97
CA ALA A 122 7.67 -9.73 11.96
C ALA A 122 6.50 -9.83 12.95
N GLU A 123 5.86 -11.01 13.05
CA GLU A 123 4.81 -11.28 14.03
C GLU A 123 5.33 -11.10 15.47
N ALA A 124 6.51 -11.65 15.76
CA ALA A 124 7.15 -11.50 17.07
C ALA A 124 7.54 -10.03 17.39
N ALA A 125 7.84 -9.24 16.35
CA ALA A 125 8.15 -7.81 16.46
C ALA A 125 6.92 -6.90 16.45
N HIS A 126 5.70 -7.44 16.25
CA HIS A 126 4.46 -6.69 16.06
C HIS A 126 4.50 -5.69 14.87
N VAL A 127 5.21 -6.05 13.81
CA VAL A 127 5.29 -5.29 12.56
C VAL A 127 4.67 -6.14 11.44
N GLY A 128 3.84 -5.53 10.58
CA GLY A 128 3.28 -6.21 9.42
C GLY A 128 4.27 -6.30 8.26
N LEU A 129 4.17 -7.36 7.46
CA LEU A 129 4.72 -7.44 6.11
C LEU A 129 3.58 -7.29 5.11
N LEU A 130 3.77 -6.46 4.12
CA LEU A 130 2.78 -6.16 3.11
C LEU A 130 3.31 -6.56 1.72
N LEU A 131 2.77 -7.64 1.15
CA LEU A 131 3.07 -8.04 -0.23
C LEU A 131 2.17 -7.24 -1.19
N GLU A 132 2.79 -6.49 -2.08
CA GLU A 132 2.07 -5.63 -3.03
C GLU A 132 1.99 -6.27 -4.42
N PRO A 133 0.78 -6.52 -4.96
CA PRO A 133 0.60 -6.80 -6.37
C PRO A 133 0.69 -5.52 -7.20
N LEU A 134 1.61 -5.50 -8.17
CA LEU A 134 1.89 -4.35 -9.02
C LEU A 134 1.44 -4.61 -10.46
N ASN A 135 1.08 -3.57 -11.21
CA ASN A 135 0.69 -3.75 -12.61
C ASN A 135 1.90 -4.04 -13.51
N SER A 136 1.87 -5.18 -14.19
CA SER A 136 2.88 -5.58 -15.18
C SER A 136 2.61 -5.02 -16.58
N LYS A 137 1.45 -4.40 -16.80
CA LYS A 137 1.03 -3.87 -18.12
C LYS A 137 1.64 -2.51 -18.44
N VAL A 138 1.89 -1.67 -17.46
CA VAL A 138 2.28 -0.26 -17.67
C VAL A 138 3.55 0.10 -16.91
N ASP A 139 3.53 0.00 -15.55
CA ASP A 139 4.57 0.61 -14.72
C ASP A 139 5.69 -0.38 -14.33
N HIS A 140 5.35 -1.68 -14.11
CA HIS A 140 6.27 -2.68 -13.58
C HIS A 140 6.34 -3.90 -14.48
N VAL A 141 6.74 -3.69 -15.75
CA VAL A 141 6.82 -4.78 -16.76
C VAL A 141 7.70 -5.92 -16.27
N GLY A 142 7.12 -7.13 -16.25
CA GLY A 142 7.80 -8.34 -15.76
C GLY A 142 7.59 -8.65 -14.29
N HIS A 143 6.89 -7.79 -13.54
CA HIS A 143 6.56 -8.06 -12.13
C HIS A 143 5.67 -9.29 -12.01
N GLU A 144 6.05 -10.23 -11.13
CA GLU A 144 5.40 -11.54 -11.11
C GLU A 144 4.10 -11.54 -10.30
N CYS A 145 4.09 -10.86 -9.16
CA CYS A 145 2.86 -10.64 -8.38
C CYS A 145 2.03 -9.52 -9.01
N ASP A 146 1.33 -9.82 -10.10
CA ASP A 146 0.57 -8.83 -10.85
C ASP A 146 -0.96 -9.03 -10.80
N SER A 147 -1.41 -9.83 -9.85
CA SER A 147 -2.84 -10.08 -9.62
C SER A 147 -3.17 -10.31 -8.15
N THR A 148 -4.38 -9.94 -7.77
CA THR A 148 -4.91 -10.17 -6.41
C THR A 148 -4.91 -11.66 -6.04
N ALA A 149 -5.19 -12.54 -7.00
CA ALA A 149 -5.22 -13.99 -6.76
C ALA A 149 -3.82 -14.53 -6.43
N TRP A 150 -2.79 -14.02 -7.10
CA TRP A 150 -1.40 -14.41 -6.86
C TRP A 150 -0.94 -13.99 -5.45
N ALA A 151 -1.16 -12.71 -5.08
CA ALA A 151 -0.83 -12.20 -3.75
C ALA A 151 -1.57 -12.95 -2.64
N ALA A 152 -2.88 -13.18 -2.81
CA ALA A 152 -3.69 -13.93 -1.84
C ALA A 152 -3.19 -15.37 -1.66
N ALA A 153 -2.75 -16.03 -2.72
CA ALA A 153 -2.21 -17.40 -2.64
C ALA A 153 -0.90 -17.46 -1.85
N VAL A 154 -0.01 -16.46 -1.96
CA VAL A 154 1.19 -16.36 -1.13
C VAL A 154 0.83 -16.14 0.34
N VAL A 155 -0.05 -15.17 0.62
CA VAL A 155 -0.50 -14.86 2.00
C VAL A 155 -1.14 -16.09 2.65
N GLU A 156 -2.01 -16.80 1.93
CA GLU A 156 -2.65 -18.03 2.39
C GLU A 156 -1.62 -19.12 2.69
N ARG A 157 -0.65 -19.31 1.79
CA ARG A 157 0.39 -20.34 1.92
C ARG A 157 1.33 -20.09 3.09
N VAL A 158 1.69 -18.84 3.36
CA VAL A 158 2.50 -18.46 4.53
C VAL A 158 1.70 -18.62 5.82
N GLY A 159 0.42 -18.23 5.82
CA GLY A 159 -0.50 -18.46 6.93
C GLY A 159 -0.22 -17.67 8.22
N SER A 160 0.71 -16.70 8.18
CA SER A 160 0.98 -15.81 9.33
C SER A 160 0.07 -14.59 9.30
N PRO A 161 -0.48 -14.14 10.43
CA PRO A 161 -1.25 -12.90 10.51
C PRO A 161 -0.40 -11.65 10.21
N ALA A 162 0.93 -11.74 10.32
CA ALA A 162 1.84 -10.65 10.03
C ALA A 162 2.05 -10.42 8.54
N LEU A 163 1.82 -11.41 7.65
CA LEU A 163 1.89 -11.21 6.20
C LEU A 163 0.49 -10.98 5.64
N ARG A 164 0.30 -9.82 5.04
CA ARG A 164 -0.96 -9.43 4.40
C ARG A 164 -0.69 -8.83 3.02
N MET A 165 -1.75 -8.67 2.24
CA MET A 165 -1.67 -7.97 0.95
C MET A 165 -1.80 -6.47 1.14
N LEU A 166 -0.92 -5.69 0.52
CA LEU A 166 -1.14 -4.29 0.22
C LEU A 166 -1.95 -4.23 -1.06
N TYR A 167 -3.23 -3.87 -0.96
CA TYR A 167 -4.12 -3.80 -2.11
C TYR A 167 -4.07 -2.41 -2.72
N ASP A 168 -3.21 -2.21 -3.72
CA ASP A 168 -3.18 -0.98 -4.51
C ASP A 168 -4.24 -1.02 -5.62
N MET A 169 -5.27 -0.20 -5.45
CA MET A 169 -6.39 -0.14 -6.37
C MET A 169 -6.03 0.51 -7.71
N TYR A 170 -4.97 1.31 -7.78
CA TYR A 170 -4.45 1.80 -9.05
C TYR A 170 -3.88 0.65 -9.88
N HIS A 171 -3.02 -0.16 -9.28
CA HIS A 171 -2.42 -1.30 -9.96
C HIS A 171 -3.48 -2.34 -10.36
N MET A 172 -4.38 -2.68 -9.45
CA MET A 172 -5.38 -3.70 -9.72
C MET A 172 -6.50 -3.23 -10.65
N GLN A 173 -6.81 -1.94 -10.72
CA GLN A 173 -7.71 -1.42 -11.76
C GLN A 173 -7.13 -1.64 -13.15
N ILE A 174 -5.83 -1.39 -13.35
CA ILE A 174 -5.12 -1.61 -14.63
C ILE A 174 -5.10 -3.09 -15.00
N MET A 175 -4.88 -3.97 -14.02
CA MET A 175 -4.73 -5.41 -14.26
C MET A 175 -6.06 -6.16 -14.38
N GLU A 176 -6.97 -5.92 -13.45
CA GLU A 176 -8.15 -6.76 -13.24
C GLU A 176 -9.47 -6.01 -13.39
N GLY A 177 -9.54 -4.75 -12.92
CA GLY A 177 -10.81 -4.05 -12.73
C GLY A 177 -11.67 -4.68 -11.63
N ASP A 178 -13.00 -4.45 -11.66
CA ASP A 178 -14.00 -5.07 -10.76
C ASP A 178 -13.60 -5.03 -9.26
N LEU A 179 -13.02 -3.90 -8.85
CA LEU A 179 -12.39 -3.72 -7.54
C LEU A 179 -13.35 -4.00 -6.37
N ILE A 180 -14.62 -3.60 -6.50
CA ILE A 180 -15.60 -3.75 -5.42
C ILE A 180 -15.86 -5.23 -5.10
N ARG A 181 -16.05 -6.07 -6.12
CA ARG A 181 -16.21 -7.50 -5.91
C ARG A 181 -14.95 -8.13 -5.35
N THR A 182 -13.79 -7.76 -5.89
CA THR A 182 -12.49 -8.24 -5.44
C THR A 182 -12.24 -7.90 -3.96
N ILE A 183 -12.55 -6.67 -3.52
CA ILE A 183 -12.47 -6.28 -2.11
C ILE A 183 -13.35 -7.20 -1.26
N ARG A 184 -14.61 -7.43 -1.65
CA ARG A 184 -15.55 -8.28 -0.90
C ARG A 184 -15.06 -9.72 -0.78
N GLU A 185 -14.55 -10.30 -1.86
CA GLU A 185 -14.10 -11.71 -1.90
C GLU A 185 -12.74 -11.91 -1.20
N LYS A 186 -11.87 -10.92 -1.25
CA LYS A 186 -10.48 -11.03 -0.77
C LYS A 186 -10.19 -10.19 0.47
N PHE A 187 -11.22 -9.63 1.11
CA PHE A 187 -11.10 -8.72 2.25
C PHE A 187 -10.21 -9.30 3.37
N SER A 188 -10.35 -10.60 3.66
CA SER A 188 -9.55 -11.27 4.69
C SER A 188 -8.04 -11.26 4.43
N PHE A 189 -7.59 -11.06 3.20
CA PHE A 189 -6.17 -10.99 2.84
C PHE A 189 -5.61 -9.55 2.86
N ILE A 190 -6.49 -8.53 2.78
CA ILE A 190 -6.09 -7.13 2.69
C ILE A 190 -5.64 -6.62 4.07
N GLY A 191 -4.40 -6.16 4.16
CA GLY A 191 -3.84 -5.52 5.35
C GLY A 191 -3.73 -4.01 5.21
N HIS A 192 -3.51 -3.54 3.99
CA HIS A 192 -3.28 -2.14 3.66
C HIS A 192 -3.87 -1.78 2.30
N VAL A 193 -4.18 -0.51 2.07
CA VAL A 193 -4.84 -0.05 0.84
C VAL A 193 -4.15 1.20 0.29
N HIS A 194 -3.78 1.16 -1.00
CA HIS A 194 -3.34 2.32 -1.76
C HIS A 194 -4.39 2.75 -2.79
N VAL A 195 -4.46 4.07 -3.04
CA VAL A 195 -5.40 4.67 -4.00
C VAL A 195 -4.75 5.74 -4.85
N ALA A 196 -4.97 5.66 -6.16
CA ALA A 196 -4.62 6.69 -7.13
C ALA A 196 -5.55 6.62 -8.35
N GLY A 197 -5.77 7.74 -9.03
CA GLY A 197 -6.65 7.81 -10.20
C GLY A 197 -6.08 7.07 -11.40
N VAL A 198 -6.91 6.29 -12.09
CA VAL A 198 -6.61 5.59 -13.33
C VAL A 198 -7.38 6.24 -14.50
N PRO A 199 -6.70 6.55 -15.62
CA PRO A 199 -5.28 6.40 -15.91
C PRO A 199 -4.39 7.47 -15.28
N GLY A 200 -3.07 7.21 -15.22
CA GLY A 200 -2.04 8.22 -15.00
C GLY A 200 -1.62 8.44 -13.56
N ARG A 201 -2.07 7.61 -12.59
CA ARG A 201 -1.69 7.67 -11.16
C ARG A 201 -1.85 9.07 -10.56
N ALA A 202 -2.93 9.77 -10.95
CA ALA A 202 -3.18 11.16 -10.56
C ALA A 202 -4.32 11.28 -9.52
N GLU A 203 -4.87 12.48 -9.37
CA GLU A 203 -5.92 12.80 -8.39
C GLU A 203 -7.18 11.92 -8.54
N LEU A 204 -7.91 11.74 -7.44
CA LEU A 204 -9.19 11.01 -7.39
C LEU A 204 -10.36 11.90 -7.86
N ASP A 205 -10.20 12.58 -8.98
CA ASP A 205 -11.17 13.53 -9.54
C ASP A 205 -12.05 12.89 -10.65
N ASP A 206 -12.87 13.67 -11.32
CA ASP A 206 -13.80 13.20 -12.36
C ASP A 206 -13.11 12.83 -13.69
N ARG A 207 -11.78 12.97 -13.80
CA ARG A 207 -10.99 12.65 -15.01
C ARG A 207 -10.40 11.24 -14.99
N GLN A 208 -10.79 10.42 -14.02
CA GLN A 208 -10.35 9.05 -13.83
C GLN A 208 -11.55 8.08 -13.82
N GLU A 209 -11.31 6.78 -13.91
CA GLU A 209 -12.36 5.79 -14.20
C GLU A 209 -12.88 5.01 -12.97
N VAL A 210 -12.30 5.20 -11.78
CA VAL A 210 -12.67 4.46 -10.57
C VAL A 210 -13.76 5.18 -9.78
N ASN A 211 -14.79 4.46 -9.35
CA ASN A 211 -15.83 5.00 -8.48
C ASN A 211 -15.40 4.96 -7.00
N TRP A 212 -14.63 5.96 -6.58
CA TRP A 212 -14.07 6.03 -5.24
C TRP A 212 -15.12 6.11 -4.12
N GLN A 213 -16.29 6.69 -4.37
CA GLN A 213 -17.37 6.73 -3.39
C GLN A 213 -17.90 5.33 -3.08
N ALA A 214 -18.09 4.51 -4.12
CA ALA A 214 -18.51 3.12 -3.96
C ALA A 214 -17.43 2.27 -3.28
N ILE A 215 -16.15 2.51 -3.60
CA ILE A 215 -15.00 1.86 -2.92
C ILE A 215 -15.00 2.21 -1.43
N ALA A 216 -15.10 3.50 -1.08
CA ALA A 216 -15.13 3.95 0.31
C ALA A 216 -16.32 3.35 1.09
N ALA A 217 -17.49 3.26 0.46
CA ALA A 217 -18.66 2.59 1.06
C ALA A 217 -18.36 1.10 1.32
N THR A 218 -17.79 0.39 0.34
CA THR A 218 -17.45 -1.04 0.48
C THR A 218 -16.45 -1.29 1.61
N LEU A 219 -15.41 -0.46 1.73
CA LEU A 219 -14.45 -0.58 2.84
C LEU A 219 -15.12 -0.37 4.21
N ARG A 220 -16.05 0.60 4.31
CA ARG A 220 -16.80 0.83 5.55
C ARG A 220 -17.75 -0.31 5.89
N GLU A 221 -18.47 -0.85 4.89
CA GLU A 221 -19.37 -2.00 5.05
C GLU A 221 -18.66 -3.22 5.63
N HIS A 222 -17.40 -3.44 5.25
CA HIS A 222 -16.57 -4.52 5.76
C HIS A 222 -15.82 -4.16 7.05
N GLY A 223 -15.99 -2.94 7.57
CA GLY A 223 -15.32 -2.51 8.79
C GLY A 223 -13.80 -2.43 8.66
N TYR A 224 -13.28 -1.99 7.49
CA TYR A 224 -11.83 -1.93 7.25
C TYR A 224 -11.11 -1.14 8.37
N PRO A 225 -10.18 -1.78 9.11
CA PRO A 225 -9.56 -1.17 10.29
C PRO A 225 -8.25 -0.44 9.97
N GLY A 226 -7.72 -0.65 8.76
CA GLY A 226 -6.41 -0.16 8.32
C GLY A 226 -6.45 1.29 7.83
N TYR A 227 -5.37 1.66 7.17
CA TYR A 227 -5.23 2.95 6.52
C TYR A 227 -5.52 2.86 5.03
N VAL A 228 -6.14 3.90 4.48
CA VAL A 228 -6.19 4.18 3.04
C VAL A 228 -5.13 5.23 2.74
N THR A 229 -4.17 4.86 1.92
CA THR A 229 -3.05 5.72 1.55
C THR A 229 -3.31 6.37 0.20
N HIS A 230 -3.27 7.68 0.18
CA HIS A 230 -3.24 8.46 -1.05
C HIS A 230 -1.85 8.38 -1.67
N GLU A 231 -1.72 7.62 -2.76
CA GLU A 231 -0.43 7.39 -3.44
C GLU A 231 -0.47 7.85 -4.91
N PHE A 232 -1.18 8.91 -5.17
CA PHE A 232 -1.21 9.55 -6.48
C PHE A 232 -0.16 10.65 -6.60
N ILE A 233 0.24 10.97 -7.84
CA ILE A 233 1.14 12.09 -8.14
C ILE A 233 0.29 13.32 -8.48
N PRO A 234 0.25 14.33 -7.61
CA PRO A 234 -0.53 15.54 -7.86
C PRO A 234 -0.05 16.28 -9.12
N ARG A 235 -0.99 16.65 -10.00
CA ARG A 235 -0.70 17.44 -11.20
C ARG A 235 -0.60 18.94 -10.92
N GLY A 236 -1.13 19.38 -9.79
CA GLY A 236 -1.15 20.78 -9.35
C GLY A 236 -0.69 20.93 -7.90
N ASP A 237 -1.39 21.78 -7.14
CA ASP A 237 -1.12 21.97 -5.71
C ASP A 237 -1.34 20.67 -4.92
N PRO A 238 -0.28 20.06 -4.35
CA PRO A 238 -0.39 18.77 -3.66
C PRO A 238 -1.27 18.84 -2.41
N VAL A 239 -1.32 19.97 -1.72
CA VAL A 239 -2.16 20.14 -0.52
C VAL A 239 -3.64 20.20 -0.89
N ALA A 240 -3.98 20.92 -1.95
CA ALA A 240 -5.35 20.98 -2.46
C ALA A 240 -5.80 19.60 -2.97
N ALA A 241 -4.94 18.88 -3.69
CA ALA A 241 -5.20 17.54 -4.18
C ALA A 241 -5.42 16.54 -3.04
N LEU A 242 -4.55 16.56 -2.00
CA LEU A 242 -4.70 15.71 -0.82
C LEU A 242 -6.00 16.01 -0.08
N ARG A 243 -6.35 17.28 0.09
CA ARG A 243 -7.60 17.70 0.74
C ARG A 243 -8.84 17.20 0.00
N GLN A 244 -8.84 17.25 -1.33
CA GLN A 244 -9.92 16.72 -2.15
C GLN A 244 -10.04 15.20 -2.00
N ALA A 245 -8.94 14.48 -2.11
CA ALA A 245 -8.91 13.02 -1.97
C ALA A 245 -9.32 12.57 -0.57
N PHE A 246 -8.88 13.28 0.48
CA PHE A 246 -9.26 13.02 1.86
C PHE A 246 -10.78 13.05 2.04
N GLN A 247 -11.49 14.00 1.43
CA GLN A 247 -12.96 14.13 1.55
C GLN A 247 -13.69 12.90 1.01
N VAL A 248 -13.16 12.20 0.01
CA VAL A 248 -13.77 10.98 -0.57
C VAL A 248 -13.95 9.91 0.51
N PHE A 249 -12.95 9.73 1.36
CA PHE A 249 -12.95 8.69 2.40
C PHE A 249 -13.38 9.20 3.78
N ALA A 250 -13.46 10.52 3.99
CA ALA A 250 -13.92 11.12 5.24
C ALA A 250 -15.46 11.13 5.37
N GLN A 251 -16.19 11.21 4.25
CA GLN A 251 -17.65 11.31 4.27
C GLN A 251 -18.31 10.02 4.79
N PRO A 252 -19.34 10.11 5.65
CA PRO A 252 -20.18 8.96 5.93
C PRO A 252 -20.85 8.51 4.62
N ALA A 253 -21.14 7.20 4.51
CA ALA A 253 -21.89 6.68 3.37
C ALA A 253 -23.17 7.53 3.19
N VAL A 254 -23.39 8.08 2.00
CA VAL A 254 -24.67 8.69 1.66
C VAL A 254 -25.70 7.59 1.82
N GLU A 255 -26.63 7.72 2.77
CA GLU A 255 -27.78 6.82 2.87
C GLU A 255 -28.44 6.80 1.50
N ALA A 256 -28.39 5.64 0.83
CA ALA A 256 -29.11 5.44 -0.41
C ALA A 256 -30.57 5.72 -0.08
N ALA A 257 -31.10 6.81 -0.60
CA ALA A 257 -32.53 7.11 -0.49
C ALA A 257 -33.27 5.87 -0.96
N ARG A 258 -33.90 5.17 -0.01
CA ARG A 258 -34.80 4.05 -0.31
C ARG A 258 -35.99 4.65 -1.04
N SER A 259 -35.96 4.57 -2.37
CA SER A 259 -37.14 4.79 -3.23
C SER A 259 -37.86 3.48 -3.46
#